data_885d682e0f95339de709b6b97f10504f
#
_entry.id   885d682e0f95339de709b6b97f10504f
#
_cell.length_a   1.000
_cell.length_b   1.000
_cell.length_c   1.000
_cell.angle_alpha   90.00
_cell.angle_beta   90.00
_cell.angle_gamma   90.00
#
_symmetry.space_group_name_H-M   'P 1'
#
loop_
_entity.id
_entity.type
_entity.pdbx_description
1 polymer ?
#
loop_
_entity_poly.entity_id
_entity_poly.type
_entity_poly.pdbx_seq_one_letter_code
_entity_poly.pdbx_strand_id
1 'polypeptide(L)'
;PEESCSVVDAARIAGVRKIVITHPEYWVVDMSIAQQRELVTDYHVVLERCFRQPLPNGQWVSNVARNAEAIRQLGADNTILSTDCGDPADPPWEYAMAQYLHDMEAHGVSCDALRRMTQTLPAQLLSLEDAAE
;
A
#
# COMPACT_ATOMS: atom_id res chain seq x y z
N PRO A 1 7.22 -5.67 12.98
CA PRO A 1 6.99 -4.25 13.28
C PRO A 1 8.24 -3.54 13.80
N GLU A 2 8.89 -4.04 14.86
CA GLU A 2 10.15 -3.47 15.41
C GLU A 2 11.25 -3.41 14.34
N GLU A 3 11.36 -4.43 13.52
CA GLU A 3 12.30 -4.50 12.40
C GLU A 3 12.01 -3.41 11.37
N SER A 4 10.74 -3.13 11.06
CA SER A 4 10.35 -2.08 10.11
C SER A 4 10.78 -0.69 10.60
N CYS A 5 10.59 -0.37 11.88
CA CYS A 5 11.06 0.88 12.47
C CYS A 5 12.60 1.01 12.38
N SER A 6 13.33 -0.05 12.72
CA SER A 6 14.78 -0.06 12.65
C SER A 6 15.31 0.15 11.22
N VAL A 7 14.65 -0.43 10.21
CA VAL A 7 14.99 -0.24 8.80
C VAL A 7 14.71 1.20 8.36
N VAL A 8 13.57 1.77 8.79
CA VAL A 8 13.22 3.17 8.49
C VAL A 8 14.23 4.14 9.12
N ASP A 9 14.63 3.91 10.38
CA ASP A 9 15.66 4.71 11.04
C ASP A 9 16.99 4.67 10.29
N ALA A 10 17.43 3.47 9.92
CA ALA A 10 18.67 3.31 9.14
C ALA A 10 18.59 4.03 7.79
N ALA A 11 17.46 3.94 7.09
CA ALA A 11 17.22 4.64 5.84
C ALA A 11 17.26 6.18 6.02
N ARG A 12 16.65 6.69 7.09
CA ARG A 12 16.68 8.13 7.43
C ARG A 12 18.10 8.62 7.73
N ILE A 13 18.86 7.86 8.52
CA ILE A 13 20.29 8.16 8.81
C ILE A 13 21.09 8.20 7.50
N ALA A 14 20.81 7.31 6.55
CA ALA A 14 21.44 7.29 5.23
C ALA A 14 20.94 8.40 4.28
N GLY A 15 20.01 9.27 4.72
CA GLY A 15 19.49 10.39 3.94
C GLY A 15 18.34 10.07 3.00
N VAL A 16 17.73 8.87 3.10
CA VAL A 16 16.54 8.52 2.32
C VAL A 16 15.35 9.32 2.80
N ARG A 17 14.69 10.04 1.90
CA ARG A 17 13.58 10.94 2.23
C ARG A 17 12.20 10.32 1.99
N LYS A 18 12.06 9.55 0.92
CA LYS A 18 10.81 8.92 0.51
C LYS A 18 10.91 7.42 0.78
N ILE A 19 10.13 6.91 1.71
CA ILE A 19 10.16 5.52 2.16
C ILE A 19 8.78 4.93 2.00
N VAL A 20 8.71 3.79 1.34
CA VAL A 20 7.49 3.00 1.16
C VAL A 20 7.67 1.67 1.90
N ILE A 21 6.69 1.31 2.71
CA ILE A 21 6.61 0.01 3.39
C ILE A 21 5.54 -0.81 2.68
N THR A 22 5.96 -1.92 2.11
CA THR A 22 5.10 -2.82 1.34
C THR A 22 4.47 -3.90 2.24
N HIS A 23 3.25 -4.31 1.91
CA HIS A 23 2.57 -5.49 2.49
C HIS A 23 2.27 -5.43 3.99
N PRO A 24 1.79 -4.33 4.58
CA PRO A 24 1.51 -4.29 6.01
C PRO A 24 0.44 -5.30 6.45
N GLU A 25 -0.46 -5.70 5.56
CA GLU A 25 -1.54 -6.66 5.82
C GLU A 25 -1.19 -8.12 5.50
N TYR A 26 -0.02 -8.42 4.96
CA TYR A 26 0.36 -9.80 4.67
C TYR A 26 0.45 -10.62 5.96
N TRP A 27 -0.01 -11.87 5.89
CA TRP A 27 -0.05 -12.77 7.06
C TRP A 27 1.31 -12.99 7.73
N VAL A 28 2.41 -12.85 7.01
CA VAL A 28 3.77 -12.94 7.55
C VAL A 28 4.22 -11.64 8.23
N VAL A 29 3.63 -10.52 7.89
CA VAL A 29 3.92 -9.19 8.46
C VAL A 29 2.88 -8.84 9.51
N ASP A 30 1.61 -8.95 9.16
CA ASP A 30 0.41 -8.80 9.97
C ASP A 30 0.46 -7.60 10.94
N MET A 31 0.81 -6.43 10.40
CA MET A 31 0.88 -5.21 11.19
C MET A 31 -0.51 -4.81 11.70
N SER A 32 -0.60 -4.57 12.99
CA SER A 32 -1.78 -3.96 13.58
C SER A 32 -1.97 -2.52 13.07
N ILE A 33 -3.19 -2.01 13.10
CA ILE A 33 -3.49 -0.60 12.75
C ILE A 33 -2.70 0.39 13.62
N ALA A 34 -2.44 0.05 14.89
CA ALA A 34 -1.64 0.90 15.77
C ALA A 34 -0.19 1.03 15.27
N GLN A 35 0.44 -0.08 14.88
CA GLN A 35 1.79 -0.09 14.31
C GLN A 35 1.87 0.63 12.97
N GLN A 36 0.87 0.43 12.09
CA GLN A 36 0.78 1.16 10.84
C GLN A 36 0.62 2.66 11.07
N ARG A 37 -0.17 3.06 12.07
CA ARG A 37 -0.35 4.46 12.46
C ARG A 37 0.97 5.08 12.90
N GLU A 38 1.72 4.43 13.79
CA GLU A 38 3.04 4.86 14.22
C GLU A 38 3.98 5.09 13.04
N LEU A 39 4.08 4.13 12.11
CA LEU A 39 4.89 4.28 10.90
C LEU A 39 4.49 5.50 10.06
N VAL A 40 3.20 5.77 9.93
CA VAL A 40 2.70 6.90 9.16
C VAL A 40 2.91 8.23 9.90
N THR A 41 2.60 8.31 11.21
CA THR A 41 2.61 9.58 11.96
C THR A 41 4.00 9.97 12.42
N ASP A 42 4.77 9.02 12.94
CA ASP A 42 6.05 9.30 13.59
C ASP A 42 7.22 9.14 12.62
N TYR A 43 7.11 8.17 11.72
CA TYR A 43 8.15 7.90 10.71
C TYR A 43 7.84 8.48 9.33
N HIS A 44 6.66 9.04 9.09
CA HIS A 44 6.26 9.66 7.82
C HIS A 44 6.53 8.78 6.59
N VAL A 45 6.21 7.50 6.69
CA VAL A 45 6.31 6.56 5.58
C VAL A 45 5.00 6.46 4.80
N VAL A 46 5.07 5.99 3.57
CA VAL A 46 3.90 5.59 2.78
C VAL A 46 3.74 4.07 2.88
N LEU A 47 2.52 3.60 3.04
CA LEU A 47 2.19 2.19 3.08
C LEU A 47 1.69 1.73 1.72
N GLU A 48 2.30 0.70 1.15
CA GLU A 48 1.86 0.07 -0.07
C GLU A 48 0.98 -1.12 0.25
N ARG A 49 -0.29 -1.06 -0.20
CA ARG A 49 -1.29 -2.11 0.01
C ARG A 49 -1.55 -2.85 -1.28
N CYS A 50 -1.29 -4.15 -1.26
CA CYS A 50 -1.41 -4.98 -2.43
C CYS A 50 -2.75 -5.70 -2.49
N PHE A 51 -3.20 -5.98 -3.73
CA PHE A 51 -4.51 -6.58 -4.00
C PHE A 51 -4.65 -7.97 -3.39
N ARG A 52 -3.63 -8.78 -3.53
CA ARG A 52 -3.64 -10.20 -3.15
C ARG A 52 -2.39 -10.55 -2.35
N GLN A 53 -2.49 -11.63 -1.61
CA GLN A 53 -1.34 -12.23 -0.96
C GLN A 53 -1.31 -13.76 -1.15
N PRO A 54 -0.14 -14.36 -1.31
CA PRO A 54 -0.01 -15.82 -1.31
C PRO A 54 -0.19 -16.36 0.11
N LEU A 55 -0.80 -17.54 0.20
CA LEU A 55 -0.83 -18.34 1.42
C LEU A 55 0.26 -19.42 1.38
N PRO A 56 0.64 -19.99 2.54
CA PRO A 56 1.65 -21.05 2.61
C PRO A 56 1.34 -22.29 1.76
N ASN A 57 0.08 -22.54 1.45
CA ASN A 57 -0.39 -23.65 0.62
C ASN A 57 -0.40 -23.33 -0.88
N GLY A 58 0.14 -22.17 -1.29
CA GLY A 58 0.16 -21.73 -2.69
C GLY A 58 -1.16 -21.14 -3.21
N GLN A 59 -2.17 -21.02 -2.37
CA GLN A 59 -3.41 -20.32 -2.73
C GLN A 59 -3.23 -18.81 -2.57
N TRP A 60 -3.99 -18.04 -3.32
CA TRP A 60 -4.06 -16.60 -3.22
C TRP A 60 -5.34 -16.16 -2.53
N VAL A 61 -5.24 -15.16 -1.68
CA VAL A 61 -6.40 -14.52 -1.06
C VAL A 61 -6.39 -13.02 -1.31
N SER A 62 -7.58 -12.45 -1.43
CA SER A 62 -7.75 -11.00 -1.56
C SER A 62 -7.51 -10.30 -0.21
N ASN A 63 -6.80 -9.19 -0.24
CA ASN A 63 -6.59 -8.30 0.90
C ASN A 63 -7.60 -7.13 0.95
N VAL A 64 -8.53 -7.03 0.02
CA VAL A 64 -9.41 -5.87 -0.17
C VAL A 64 -10.09 -5.44 1.13
N ALA A 65 -10.72 -6.36 1.85
CA ALA A 65 -11.42 -6.02 3.09
C ALA A 65 -10.49 -5.45 4.17
N ARG A 66 -9.30 -6.03 4.35
CA ARG A 66 -8.28 -5.54 5.29
C ARG A 66 -7.74 -4.19 4.87
N ASN A 67 -7.44 -4.02 3.60
CA ASN A 67 -6.94 -2.77 3.02
C ASN A 67 -7.98 -1.65 3.17
N ALA A 68 -9.25 -1.90 2.84
CA ALA A 68 -10.33 -0.92 3.00
C ALA A 68 -10.53 -0.50 4.46
N GLU A 69 -10.46 -1.45 5.40
CA GLU A 69 -10.52 -1.16 6.84
C GLU A 69 -9.34 -0.28 7.28
N ALA A 70 -8.14 -0.62 6.87
CA ALA A 70 -6.95 0.15 7.20
C ALA A 70 -7.02 1.59 6.63
N ILE A 71 -7.47 1.76 5.39
CA ILE A 71 -7.66 3.07 4.75
C ILE A 71 -8.72 3.89 5.49
N ARG A 72 -9.81 3.26 5.94
CA ARG A 72 -10.86 3.95 6.73
C ARG A 72 -10.30 4.51 8.03
N GLN A 73 -9.36 3.82 8.67
CA GLN A 73 -8.77 4.22 9.95
C GLN A 73 -7.56 5.15 9.83
N LEU A 74 -6.80 5.07 8.75
CA LEU A 74 -5.54 5.79 8.57
C LEU A 74 -5.61 6.89 7.52
N GLY A 75 -6.64 6.86 6.65
CA GLY A 75 -6.79 7.77 5.53
C GLY A 75 -6.02 7.32 4.27
N ALA A 76 -6.23 8.05 3.18
CA ALA A 76 -5.64 7.78 1.87
C ALA A 76 -4.30 8.52 1.63
N ASP A 77 -3.95 9.49 2.46
CA ASP A 77 -2.82 10.39 2.21
C ASP A 77 -1.44 9.75 2.35
N ASN A 78 -1.37 8.61 3.05
CA ASN A 78 -0.14 7.87 3.27
C ASN A 78 -0.24 6.43 2.75
N THR A 79 -1.08 6.21 1.76
CA THR A 79 -1.32 4.87 1.18
C THR A 79 -1.19 4.94 -0.34
N ILE A 80 -0.51 3.97 -0.91
CA ILE A 80 -0.56 3.64 -2.34
C ILE A 80 -1.14 2.25 -2.53
N LEU A 81 -1.80 2.03 -3.66
CA LEU A 81 -2.36 0.73 -4.05
C LEU A 81 -1.57 0.15 -5.20
N SER A 82 -1.23 -1.12 -5.10
CA SER A 82 -0.59 -1.90 -6.17
C SER A 82 -1.21 -3.28 -6.30
N THR A 83 -0.93 -3.98 -7.38
CA THR A 83 -1.46 -5.34 -7.58
C THR A 83 -0.57 -6.39 -6.99
N ASP A 84 0.74 -6.15 -6.98
CA ASP A 84 1.77 -7.16 -6.70
C ASP A 84 1.69 -8.37 -7.67
N CYS A 85 1.21 -8.14 -8.89
CA CYS A 85 1.16 -9.16 -9.93
C CYS A 85 2.49 -9.22 -10.67
N GLY A 86 3.23 -10.30 -10.49
CA GLY A 86 4.54 -10.53 -11.11
C GLY A 86 4.87 -12.00 -11.27
N ASP A 87 4.07 -12.90 -10.71
CA ASP A 87 4.21 -14.34 -10.90
C ASP A 87 3.49 -14.76 -12.20
N PRO A 88 4.03 -15.74 -12.97
CA PRO A 88 3.36 -16.26 -14.16
C PRO A 88 1.94 -16.83 -13.92
N ALA A 89 1.61 -17.18 -12.68
CA ALA A 89 0.28 -17.63 -12.29
C ALA A 89 -0.68 -16.48 -11.95
N ASP A 90 -0.21 -15.24 -11.89
CA ASP A 90 -1.04 -14.09 -11.63
C ASP A 90 -1.88 -13.69 -12.86
N PRO A 91 -3.03 -13.04 -12.64
CA PRO A 91 -3.74 -12.40 -13.75
C PRO A 91 -2.90 -11.25 -14.30
N PRO A 92 -3.13 -10.84 -15.56
CA PRO A 92 -2.54 -9.61 -16.10
C PRO A 92 -2.81 -8.44 -15.14
N TRP A 93 -1.77 -7.65 -14.86
CA TRP A 93 -1.79 -6.61 -13.82
C TRP A 93 -2.90 -5.57 -14.05
N GLU A 94 -3.24 -5.25 -15.30
CA GLU A 94 -4.31 -4.31 -15.64
C GLU A 94 -5.69 -4.82 -15.22
N TYR A 95 -5.95 -6.12 -15.36
CA TYR A 95 -7.20 -6.72 -14.88
C TYR A 95 -7.24 -6.79 -13.35
N ALA A 96 -6.12 -7.16 -12.74
CA ALA A 96 -6.00 -7.18 -11.29
C ALA A 96 -6.21 -5.80 -10.68
N MET A 97 -5.64 -4.74 -11.28
CA MET A 97 -5.85 -3.37 -10.82
C MET A 97 -7.30 -2.94 -10.99
N ALA A 98 -7.93 -3.19 -12.14
CA ALA A 98 -9.32 -2.85 -12.37
C ALA A 98 -10.25 -3.55 -11.36
N GLN A 99 -10.02 -4.83 -11.10
CA GLN A 99 -10.77 -5.59 -10.09
C GLN A 99 -10.53 -5.03 -8.69
N TYR A 100 -9.27 -4.73 -8.34
CA TYR A 100 -8.94 -4.18 -7.05
C TYR A 100 -9.66 -2.86 -6.77
N LEU A 101 -9.64 -1.93 -7.73
CA LEU A 101 -10.30 -0.64 -7.57
C LEU A 101 -11.82 -0.80 -7.46
N HIS A 102 -12.43 -1.67 -8.28
CA HIS A 102 -13.85 -1.99 -8.19
C HIS A 102 -14.23 -2.54 -6.82
N ASP A 103 -13.46 -3.49 -6.31
CA ASP A 103 -13.72 -4.12 -5.02
C ASP A 103 -13.52 -3.13 -3.86
N MET A 104 -12.51 -2.25 -3.93
CA MET A 104 -12.29 -1.20 -2.94
C MET A 104 -13.45 -0.20 -2.89
N GLU A 105 -14.00 0.17 -4.05
CA GLU A 105 -15.19 1.01 -4.14
C GLU A 105 -16.40 0.32 -3.51
N ALA A 106 -16.60 -0.98 -3.77
CA ALA A 106 -17.65 -1.78 -3.15
C ALA A 106 -17.49 -1.87 -1.61
N HIS A 107 -16.26 -1.71 -1.08
CA HIS A 107 -15.99 -1.61 0.35
C HIS A 107 -16.04 -0.17 0.90
N GLY A 108 -16.54 0.77 0.11
CA GLY A 108 -16.82 2.15 0.54
C GLY A 108 -15.63 3.11 0.44
N VAL A 109 -14.57 2.75 -0.26
CA VAL A 109 -13.47 3.67 -0.56
C VAL A 109 -13.91 4.60 -1.71
N SER A 110 -13.84 5.91 -1.50
CA SER A 110 -14.31 6.87 -2.50
C SER A 110 -13.40 6.94 -3.74
N CYS A 111 -13.97 7.32 -4.88
CA CYS A 111 -13.20 7.54 -6.12
C CYS A 111 -12.05 8.54 -5.94
N ASP A 112 -12.25 9.59 -5.14
CA ASP A 112 -11.20 10.58 -4.86
C ASP A 112 -10.05 9.96 -4.06
N ALA A 113 -10.35 9.13 -3.06
CA ALA A 113 -9.34 8.39 -2.31
C ALA A 113 -8.60 7.38 -3.23
N LEU A 114 -9.32 6.68 -4.10
CA LEU A 114 -8.70 5.77 -5.06
C LEU A 114 -7.76 6.52 -6.01
N ARG A 115 -8.19 7.66 -6.56
CA ARG A 115 -7.34 8.53 -7.40
C ARG A 115 -6.11 9.02 -6.63
N ARG A 116 -6.29 9.43 -5.38
CA ARG A 116 -5.19 9.86 -4.51
C ARG A 116 -4.12 8.76 -4.39
N MET A 117 -4.56 7.54 -4.08
CA MET A 117 -3.67 6.40 -3.80
C MET A 117 -3.04 5.76 -5.04
N THR A 118 -3.65 5.92 -6.23
CA THR A 118 -3.16 5.26 -7.46
C THR A 118 -2.50 6.20 -8.46
N GLN A 119 -2.71 7.50 -8.33
CA GLN A 119 -2.21 8.49 -9.28
C GLN A 119 -1.42 9.60 -8.58
N THR A 120 -2.09 10.37 -7.71
CA THR A 120 -1.51 11.60 -7.15
C THR A 120 -0.32 11.28 -6.24
N LEU A 121 -0.49 10.42 -5.24
CA LEU A 121 0.59 10.10 -4.31
C LEU A 121 1.75 9.34 -4.97
N PRO A 122 1.53 8.34 -5.84
CA PRO A 122 2.62 7.75 -6.63
C PRO A 122 3.41 8.76 -7.45
N ALA A 123 2.74 9.71 -8.11
CA ALA A 123 3.41 10.78 -8.86
C ALA A 123 4.28 11.65 -7.95
N GLN A 124 3.79 12.02 -6.76
CA GLN A 124 4.54 12.77 -5.75
C GLN A 124 5.78 12.00 -5.25
N LEU A 125 5.64 10.71 -5.02
CA LEU A 125 6.76 9.85 -4.61
C LEU A 125 7.85 9.82 -5.68
N LEU A 126 7.46 9.80 -6.95
CA LEU A 126 8.37 9.78 -8.09
C LEU A 126 8.84 11.18 -8.52
N SER A 127 8.37 12.26 -7.87
CA SER A 127 8.64 13.65 -8.26
C SER A 127 8.22 13.97 -9.71
N LEU A 128 7.08 13.42 -10.14
CA LEU A 128 6.53 13.63 -11.49
C LEU A 128 5.57 14.82 -11.57
N GLU A 129 5.40 15.57 -10.49
CA GLU A 129 4.43 16.68 -10.42
C GLU A 129 4.78 17.83 -11.37
N ASP A 130 6.06 17.99 -11.67
CA ASP A 130 6.57 19.04 -12.56
C ASP A 130 6.62 18.61 -14.04
N ALA A 131 6.21 17.39 -14.37
CA ALA A 131 6.28 16.84 -15.73
C ALA A 131 4.97 17.04 -16.55
N ALA A 132 4.00 17.73 -15.99
CA ALA A 132 2.68 17.98 -16.60
C ALA A 132 2.51 19.46 -17.00
N GLU A 133 3.52 20.03 -17.71
CA GLU A 133 3.39 21.26 -18.49
C GLU A 133 3.44 20.97 -20.01
#